data_d563ecc9a99666a385d7f09ada57cb95
#
_entry.id   d563ecc9a99666a385d7f09ada57cb95
#
_cell.length_a   1.000
_cell.length_b   1.000
_cell.length_c   1.000
_cell.angle_alpha   90.00
_cell.angle_beta   90.00
_cell.angle_gamma   90.00
#
_symmetry.space_group_name_H-M   'P 1'
#
loop_
_entity.id
_entity.type
_entity.pdbx_description
1 polymer ?
#
loop_
_entity_poly.entity_id
_entity_poly.type
_entity_poly.pdbx_seq_one_letter_code
_entity_poly.pdbx_strand_id
1 'polypeptide(L)'
;MSATLCQNLNKGDLIQLLDVAREAIRGHFADEIPQPPQLDLYGRKLLQPGACFVTLTVNGQLQGCLGTIAARSPLVMEVHNQARASAYQDRRFLPLTEEQLDDLQIEVSVLSSPETLDVSSEQELLNYLSQNKVGVILSDQHRQALFLPQVWEQIKKPADFLRQLKRKAGWNDVYWSPTMSVKTFTVSSIKGRYHFSGI
;
A
#
# COMPACT_ATOMS: atom_id res chain seq x y z
N MET A 1 -6.74 13.33 -20.13
CA MET A 1 -6.91 14.17 -18.92
C MET A 1 -6.46 13.33 -17.73
N SER A 2 -5.32 13.69 -17.17
CA SER A 2 -4.58 12.85 -16.23
C SER A 2 -5.22 12.86 -14.85
N ALA A 3 -5.44 11.70 -14.26
CA ALA A 3 -5.98 11.52 -12.92
C ALA A 3 -4.96 11.90 -11.85
N THR A 4 -4.83 13.17 -11.56
CA THR A 4 -3.91 13.71 -10.55
C THR A 4 -4.66 14.01 -9.25
N LEU A 5 -5.45 13.10 -8.70
CA LEU A 5 -6.35 13.42 -7.58
C LEU A 5 -6.22 12.61 -6.30
N CYS A 6 -5.33 11.61 -6.22
CA CYS A 6 -5.05 10.91 -4.94
C CYS A 6 -4.02 11.64 -4.05
N GLN A 7 -3.73 12.88 -4.25
CA GLN A 7 -2.50 13.49 -3.75
C GLN A 7 -2.64 14.38 -2.51
N ASN A 8 -3.67 14.38 -1.74
CA ASN A 8 -3.64 15.06 -0.43
C ASN A 8 -4.79 14.56 0.43
N LEU A 9 -4.69 13.33 0.89
CA LEU A 9 -5.58 12.84 1.93
C LEU A 9 -5.22 13.54 3.24
N ASN A 10 -6.22 14.15 3.87
CA ASN A 10 -6.07 14.70 5.20
C ASN A 10 -6.26 13.61 6.26
N LYS A 11 -6.02 13.94 7.52
CA LYS A 11 -6.17 12.99 8.64
C LYS A 11 -7.60 12.43 8.75
N GLY A 12 -8.62 13.23 8.46
CA GLY A 12 -10.02 12.81 8.45
C GLY A 12 -10.31 11.77 7.37
N ASP A 13 -9.78 11.99 6.15
CA ASP A 13 -9.89 11.03 5.05
C ASP A 13 -9.27 9.67 5.44
N LEU A 14 -8.08 9.69 6.05
CA LEU A 14 -7.39 8.47 6.49
C LEU A 14 -8.15 7.75 7.62
N ILE A 15 -8.74 8.48 8.57
CA ILE A 15 -9.57 7.89 9.64
C ILE A 15 -10.76 7.15 9.02
N GLN A 16 -11.47 7.77 8.06
CA GLN A 16 -12.59 7.11 7.36
C GLN A 16 -12.15 5.81 6.67
N LEU A 17 -10.98 5.80 6.02
CA LEU A 17 -10.44 4.58 5.42
C LEU A 17 -10.09 3.50 6.43
N LEU A 18 -9.58 3.88 7.60
CA LEU A 18 -9.32 2.92 8.68
C LEU A 18 -10.63 2.32 9.21
N ASP A 19 -11.70 3.12 9.33
CA ASP A 19 -13.00 2.65 9.74
C ASP A 19 -13.62 1.69 8.70
N VAL A 20 -13.46 2.00 7.42
CA VAL A 20 -13.85 1.08 6.33
C VAL A 20 -13.12 -0.27 6.46
N ALA A 21 -11.83 -0.25 6.77
CA ALA A 21 -11.07 -1.50 6.94
C ALA A 21 -11.57 -2.31 8.16
N ARG A 22 -11.91 -1.65 9.26
CA ARG A 22 -12.50 -2.26 10.46
C ARG A 22 -13.84 -2.93 10.16
N GLU A 23 -14.74 -2.20 9.49
CA GLU A 23 -16.06 -2.71 9.11
C GLU A 23 -15.97 -3.91 8.16
N ALA A 24 -15.05 -3.83 7.19
CA ALA A 24 -14.82 -4.91 6.24
C ALA A 24 -14.36 -6.22 6.92
N ILE A 25 -13.59 -6.13 8.00
CA ILE A 25 -13.15 -7.28 8.79
C ILE A 25 -14.29 -7.77 9.70
N ARG A 26 -15.01 -6.85 10.36
CA ARG A 26 -16.11 -7.17 11.27
C ARG A 26 -17.22 -7.99 10.63
N GLY A 27 -17.60 -7.63 9.41
CA GLY A 27 -18.70 -8.30 8.71
C GLY A 27 -18.49 -9.80 8.49
N HIS A 28 -17.26 -10.30 8.65
CA HIS A 28 -17.01 -11.74 8.55
C HIS A 28 -17.48 -12.52 9.79
N PHE A 29 -17.45 -11.89 10.97
CA PHE A 29 -17.82 -12.51 12.26
C PHE A 29 -19.26 -12.24 12.70
N ALA A 30 -19.95 -11.33 12.00
CA ALA A 30 -21.29 -10.85 12.40
C ALA A 30 -22.46 -11.69 11.84
N ASP A 31 -22.22 -12.89 11.29
CA ASP A 31 -23.21 -13.68 10.54
C ASP A 31 -23.96 -12.88 9.44
N GLU A 32 -23.45 -11.72 9.08
CA GLU A 32 -23.95 -10.84 8.05
C GLU A 32 -23.05 -10.91 6.80
N ILE A 33 -23.65 -10.86 5.63
CA ILE A 33 -22.86 -10.68 4.42
C ILE A 33 -22.20 -9.30 4.50
N PRO A 34 -20.86 -9.20 4.53
CA PRO A 34 -20.18 -7.91 4.61
C PRO A 34 -20.63 -7.00 3.47
N GLN A 35 -21.31 -5.92 3.81
CA GLN A 35 -21.82 -4.98 2.82
C GLN A 35 -20.66 -4.09 2.34
N PRO A 36 -20.58 -3.84 1.03
CA PRO A 36 -19.62 -2.87 0.52
C PRO A 36 -19.95 -1.46 1.05
N PRO A 37 -18.96 -0.57 1.16
CA PRO A 37 -19.17 0.81 1.58
C PRO A 37 -20.24 1.52 0.75
N GLN A 38 -21.16 2.25 1.40
CA GLN A 38 -22.14 3.09 0.71
C GLN A 38 -21.42 4.34 0.19
N LEU A 39 -21.25 4.43 -1.13
CA LEU A 39 -20.38 5.42 -1.75
C LEU A 39 -20.83 6.87 -1.54
N ASP A 40 -22.11 7.13 -1.37
CA ASP A 40 -22.70 8.43 -1.11
C ASP A 40 -22.30 9.05 0.24
N LEU A 41 -21.77 8.25 1.18
CA LEU A 41 -21.29 8.71 2.48
C LEU A 41 -19.87 9.27 2.43
N TYR A 42 -19.15 9.13 1.31
CA TYR A 42 -17.73 9.47 1.23
C TYR A 42 -17.46 10.69 0.36
N GLY A 43 -16.46 11.46 0.78
CA GLY A 43 -16.01 12.62 0.02
C GLY A 43 -15.34 12.25 -1.31
N ARG A 44 -15.38 13.20 -2.26
CA ARG A 44 -14.91 13.03 -3.64
C ARG A 44 -13.52 12.38 -3.77
N LYS A 45 -12.60 12.67 -2.83
CA LYS A 45 -11.24 12.13 -2.84
C LYS A 45 -11.23 10.61 -2.66
N LEU A 46 -12.07 10.09 -1.76
CA LEU A 46 -12.16 8.67 -1.45
C LEU A 46 -12.89 7.87 -2.53
N LEU A 47 -13.64 8.57 -3.38
CA LEU A 47 -14.34 8.00 -4.54
C LEU A 47 -13.48 7.96 -5.81
N GLN A 48 -12.32 8.62 -5.81
CA GLN A 48 -11.41 8.50 -6.95
C GLN A 48 -10.72 7.12 -6.95
N PRO A 49 -10.37 6.61 -8.15
CA PRO A 49 -9.55 5.43 -8.24
C PRO A 49 -8.25 5.59 -7.44
N GLY A 50 -7.95 4.61 -6.58
CA GLY A 50 -6.79 4.65 -5.70
C GLY A 50 -6.11 3.29 -5.55
N ALA A 51 -4.87 3.32 -5.13
CA ALA A 51 -4.07 2.14 -4.81
C ALA A 51 -3.75 2.14 -3.31
N CYS A 52 -3.87 1.00 -2.66
CA CYS A 52 -3.59 0.88 -1.24
C CYS A 52 -3.07 -0.50 -0.87
N PHE A 53 -2.46 -0.57 0.31
CA PHE A 53 -2.17 -1.79 1.04
C PHE A 53 -2.86 -1.75 2.38
N VAL A 54 -3.33 -2.90 2.85
CA VAL A 54 -3.82 -3.07 4.22
C VAL A 54 -2.94 -4.10 4.90
N THR A 55 -2.32 -3.70 6.01
CA THR A 55 -1.46 -4.56 6.82
C THR A 55 -2.13 -4.83 8.16
N LEU A 56 -2.18 -6.09 8.53
CA LEU A 56 -2.75 -6.58 9.78
C LEU A 56 -1.64 -7.15 10.65
N THR A 57 -1.60 -6.72 11.91
CA THR A 57 -0.68 -7.28 12.91
C THR A 57 -1.44 -7.67 14.16
N VAL A 58 -1.14 -8.84 14.72
CA VAL A 58 -1.70 -9.35 15.98
C VAL A 58 -0.54 -9.51 16.95
N ASN A 59 -0.61 -8.91 18.13
CA ASN A 59 0.48 -8.90 19.11
C ASN A 59 1.83 -8.46 18.52
N GLY A 60 1.80 -7.50 17.59
CA GLY A 60 2.99 -6.99 16.90
C GLY A 60 3.55 -7.90 15.80
N GLN A 61 2.96 -9.07 15.56
CA GLN A 61 3.36 -10.00 14.51
C GLN A 61 2.50 -9.82 13.26
N LEU A 62 3.12 -9.90 12.08
CA LEU A 62 2.39 -9.81 10.82
C LEU A 62 1.39 -10.96 10.70
N GLN A 63 0.11 -10.63 10.46
CA GLN A 63 -0.99 -11.56 10.26
C GLN A 63 -1.50 -11.58 8.82
N GLY A 64 -1.32 -10.50 8.09
CA GLY A 64 -1.69 -10.40 6.67
C GLY A 64 -1.30 -9.05 6.09
N CYS A 65 -0.99 -9.03 4.79
CA CYS A 65 -0.68 -7.79 4.08
C CYS A 65 -0.92 -7.99 2.59
N LEU A 66 -2.02 -7.45 2.09
CA LEU A 66 -2.34 -7.44 0.67
C LEU A 66 -2.68 -6.02 0.21
N GLY A 67 -2.57 -5.81 -1.09
CA GLY A 67 -2.84 -4.52 -1.70
C GLY A 67 -2.70 -4.53 -3.21
N THR A 68 -2.95 -3.40 -3.81
CA THR A 68 -2.76 -3.18 -5.24
C THR A 68 -1.99 -1.90 -5.50
N ILE A 69 -1.26 -1.89 -6.61
CA ILE A 69 -0.61 -0.71 -7.16
C ILE A 69 -1.40 -0.12 -8.33
N ALA A 70 -2.44 -0.81 -8.77
CA ALA A 70 -3.28 -0.40 -9.87
C ALA A 70 -4.54 0.29 -9.33
N ALA A 71 -4.64 1.59 -9.48
CA ALA A 71 -5.82 2.39 -9.14
C ALA A 71 -6.95 2.15 -10.16
N ARG A 72 -7.79 1.15 -9.92
CA ARG A 72 -8.87 0.74 -10.85
C ARG A 72 -10.27 1.00 -10.30
N SER A 73 -10.44 0.99 -9.01
CA SER A 73 -11.71 1.17 -8.30
C SER A 73 -11.62 2.33 -7.30
N PRO A 74 -12.76 2.89 -6.87
CA PRO A 74 -12.78 3.90 -5.80
C PRO A 74 -11.92 3.47 -4.62
N LEU A 75 -11.11 4.39 -4.08
CA LEU A 75 -10.17 4.09 -3.00
C LEU A 75 -10.87 3.45 -1.79
N VAL A 76 -12.04 3.92 -1.42
CA VAL A 76 -12.83 3.36 -0.32
C VAL A 76 -13.20 1.90 -0.55
N MET A 77 -13.55 1.54 -1.78
CA MET A 77 -13.83 0.15 -2.18
C MET A 77 -12.57 -0.70 -2.18
N GLU A 78 -11.47 -0.12 -2.64
CA GLU A 78 -10.18 -0.82 -2.66
C GLU A 78 -9.72 -1.16 -1.24
N VAL A 79 -9.81 -0.19 -0.30
CA VAL A 79 -9.48 -0.43 1.12
C VAL A 79 -10.37 -1.53 1.71
N HIS A 80 -11.67 -1.50 1.47
CA HIS A 80 -12.60 -2.55 1.91
C HIS A 80 -12.16 -3.94 1.40
N ASN A 81 -11.88 -4.04 0.10
CA ASN A 81 -11.50 -5.31 -0.52
C ASN A 81 -10.15 -5.82 0.00
N GLN A 82 -9.15 -4.93 0.12
CA GLN A 82 -7.82 -5.30 0.59
C GLN A 82 -7.79 -5.64 2.09
N ALA A 83 -8.64 -5.02 2.91
CA ALA A 83 -8.79 -5.37 4.32
C ALA A 83 -9.28 -6.81 4.48
N ARG A 84 -10.33 -7.19 3.75
CA ARG A 84 -10.86 -8.56 3.72
C ARG A 84 -9.86 -9.55 3.17
N ALA A 85 -9.21 -9.20 2.06
CA ALA A 85 -8.21 -10.06 1.45
C ALA A 85 -7.02 -10.31 2.40
N SER A 86 -6.54 -9.27 3.10
CA SER A 86 -5.47 -9.39 4.08
C SER A 86 -5.85 -10.26 5.28
N ALA A 87 -7.11 -10.20 5.71
CA ALA A 87 -7.60 -10.98 6.85
C ALA A 87 -7.84 -12.45 6.51
N TYR A 88 -8.31 -12.75 5.29
CA TYR A 88 -8.88 -14.06 4.99
C TYR A 88 -8.31 -14.74 3.74
N GLN A 89 -7.51 -14.06 2.93
CA GLN A 89 -7.05 -14.58 1.64
C GLN A 89 -5.52 -14.51 1.45
N ASP A 90 -4.79 -13.98 2.43
CA ASP A 90 -3.33 -13.98 2.39
C ASP A 90 -2.80 -15.39 2.69
N ARG A 91 -2.41 -16.11 1.65
CA ARG A 91 -2.00 -17.52 1.72
C ARG A 91 -0.74 -17.78 2.55
N ARG A 92 -0.06 -16.74 3.00
CA ARG A 92 1.13 -16.86 3.88
C ARG A 92 0.73 -17.11 5.34
N PHE A 93 -0.53 -16.84 5.69
CA PHE A 93 -1.06 -16.90 7.05
C PHE A 93 -2.37 -17.67 7.10
N LEU A 94 -2.74 -18.15 8.28
CA LEU A 94 -4.09 -18.64 8.53
C LEU A 94 -5.07 -17.46 8.54
N PRO A 95 -6.33 -17.68 8.16
CA PRO A 95 -7.36 -16.66 8.27
C PRO A 95 -7.44 -16.09 9.70
N LEU A 96 -7.69 -14.79 9.80
CA LEU A 96 -7.90 -14.11 11.09
C LEU A 96 -9.06 -14.75 11.83
N THR A 97 -8.91 -14.96 13.14
CA THR A 97 -9.96 -15.48 14.04
C THR A 97 -10.53 -14.38 14.91
N GLU A 98 -11.73 -14.62 15.48
CA GLU A 98 -12.39 -13.65 16.33
C GLU A 98 -11.59 -13.33 17.60
N GLU A 99 -10.93 -14.33 18.20
CA GLU A 99 -10.10 -14.15 19.39
C GLU A 99 -8.88 -13.25 19.17
N GLN A 100 -8.47 -13.06 17.92
CA GLN A 100 -7.35 -12.19 17.57
C GLN A 100 -7.74 -10.71 17.45
N LEU A 101 -9.03 -10.39 17.43
CA LEU A 101 -9.51 -9.01 17.18
C LEU A 101 -9.09 -8.02 18.27
N ASP A 102 -9.02 -8.45 19.53
CA ASP A 102 -8.63 -7.58 20.65
C ASP A 102 -7.20 -7.04 20.52
N ASP A 103 -6.31 -7.85 19.93
CA ASP A 103 -4.89 -7.52 19.73
C ASP A 103 -4.59 -7.05 18.29
N LEU A 104 -5.64 -6.95 17.46
CA LEU A 104 -5.49 -6.60 16.06
C LEU A 104 -5.19 -5.10 15.88
N GLN A 105 -4.12 -4.82 15.15
CA GLN A 105 -3.80 -3.51 14.61
C GLN A 105 -3.93 -3.54 13.09
N ILE A 106 -4.53 -2.51 12.56
CA ILE A 106 -4.77 -2.32 11.14
C ILE A 106 -3.98 -1.09 10.69
N GLU A 107 -3.21 -1.24 9.62
CA GLU A 107 -2.57 -0.12 8.94
C GLU A 107 -3.08 -0.04 7.50
N VAL A 108 -3.62 1.13 7.14
CA VAL A 108 -4.03 1.46 5.77
C VAL A 108 -2.97 2.37 5.18
N SER A 109 -2.33 1.94 4.10
CA SER A 109 -1.29 2.67 3.36
C SER A 109 -1.82 3.01 1.97
N VAL A 110 -2.05 4.29 1.69
CA VAL A 110 -2.53 4.79 0.39
C VAL A 110 -1.37 5.32 -0.42
N LEU A 111 -1.24 4.83 -1.64
CA LEU A 111 -0.17 5.24 -2.55
C LEU A 111 -0.59 6.50 -3.32
N SER A 112 0.34 7.45 -3.47
CA SER A 112 0.16 8.52 -4.44
C SER A 112 0.21 7.96 -5.87
N SER A 113 -0.31 8.71 -6.83
CA SER A 113 -0.10 8.37 -8.24
C SER A 113 1.39 8.32 -8.53
N PRO A 114 1.88 7.25 -9.18
CA PRO A 114 3.30 7.17 -9.55
C PRO A 114 3.67 8.24 -10.57
N GLU A 115 4.72 9.02 -10.27
CA GLU A 115 5.26 10.05 -11.14
C GLU A 115 6.54 9.55 -11.81
N THR A 116 6.67 9.82 -13.11
CA THR A 116 7.89 9.47 -13.84
C THR A 116 9.05 10.31 -13.32
N LEU A 117 10.13 9.63 -12.94
CA LEU A 117 11.39 10.26 -12.60
C LEU A 117 12.31 10.18 -13.82
N ASP A 118 12.64 11.35 -14.38
CA ASP A 118 13.53 11.43 -15.53
C ASP A 118 14.99 11.29 -15.07
N VAL A 119 15.54 10.11 -15.25
CA VAL A 119 16.94 9.78 -14.94
C VAL A 119 17.53 8.95 -16.08
N SER A 120 18.72 9.33 -16.53
CA SER A 120 19.41 8.69 -17.64
C SER A 120 20.35 7.55 -17.20
N SER A 121 20.68 7.50 -15.91
CA SER A 121 21.65 6.55 -15.37
C SER A 121 21.27 6.06 -13.96
N GLU A 122 21.79 4.88 -13.61
CA GLU A 122 21.68 4.34 -12.28
C GLU A 122 22.26 5.31 -11.22
N GLN A 123 23.35 6.00 -11.55
CA GLN A 123 23.99 6.93 -10.62
C GLN A 123 23.09 8.13 -10.31
N GLU A 124 22.37 8.65 -11.29
CA GLU A 124 21.39 9.72 -11.06
C GLU A 124 20.25 9.26 -10.17
N LEU A 125 19.75 8.03 -10.37
CA LEU A 125 18.75 7.46 -9.48
C LEU A 125 19.30 7.29 -8.05
N LEU A 126 20.52 6.80 -7.88
CA LEU A 126 21.15 6.67 -6.56
C LEU A 126 21.29 8.01 -5.85
N ASN A 127 21.69 9.04 -6.59
CA ASN A 127 21.79 10.41 -6.05
C ASN A 127 20.43 10.93 -5.58
N TYR A 128 19.39 10.74 -6.39
CA TYR A 128 18.01 11.10 -6.01
C TYR A 128 17.56 10.36 -4.74
N LEU A 129 17.74 9.05 -4.69
CA LEU A 129 17.34 8.20 -3.56
C LEU A 129 18.15 8.44 -2.29
N SER A 130 19.33 9.05 -2.37
CA SER A 130 20.09 9.44 -1.20
C SER A 130 19.37 10.52 -0.38
N GLN A 131 18.64 11.40 -1.05
CA GLN A 131 17.90 12.52 -0.47
C GLN A 131 16.40 12.24 -0.29
N ASN A 132 15.85 11.30 -1.08
CA ASN A 132 14.41 11.04 -1.13
C ASN A 132 14.10 9.57 -0.82
N LYS A 133 13.44 9.33 0.32
CA LYS A 133 13.04 7.98 0.77
C LYS A 133 11.62 7.66 0.28
N VAL A 134 11.46 7.56 -1.02
CA VAL A 134 10.19 7.31 -1.73
C VAL A 134 10.04 5.85 -2.12
N GLY A 135 8.83 5.46 -2.50
CA GLY A 135 8.60 4.20 -3.21
C GLY A 135 9.12 4.30 -4.65
N VAL A 136 9.63 3.21 -5.17
CA VAL A 136 10.22 3.14 -6.50
C VAL A 136 9.60 2.01 -7.28
N ILE A 137 9.24 2.30 -8.52
CA ILE A 137 8.86 1.31 -9.53
C ILE A 137 9.94 1.35 -10.62
N LEU A 138 10.58 0.21 -10.85
CA LEU A 138 11.43 0.01 -12.01
C LEU A 138 10.70 -0.86 -13.00
N SER A 139 10.70 -0.47 -14.26
CA SER A 139 10.16 -1.28 -15.35
C SER A 139 11.02 -1.18 -16.59
N ASP A 140 11.23 -2.31 -17.25
CA ASP A 140 11.89 -2.41 -18.51
C ASP A 140 11.37 -3.61 -19.29
N GLN A 141 10.99 -3.40 -20.56
CA GLN A 141 10.35 -4.40 -21.39
C GLN A 141 9.11 -5.03 -20.72
N HIS A 142 9.17 -6.32 -20.35
CA HIS A 142 8.08 -7.07 -19.73
C HIS A 142 8.28 -7.31 -18.23
N ARG A 143 9.34 -6.73 -17.63
CA ARG A 143 9.65 -6.91 -16.21
C ARG A 143 9.41 -5.64 -15.44
N GLN A 144 8.88 -5.81 -14.25
CA GLN A 144 8.62 -4.71 -13.32
C GLN A 144 8.80 -5.20 -11.89
N ALA A 145 9.37 -4.34 -11.07
CA ALA A 145 9.34 -4.50 -9.63
C ALA A 145 9.11 -3.15 -8.95
N LEU A 146 8.60 -3.21 -7.74
CA LEU A 146 8.46 -2.03 -6.89
C LEU A 146 8.86 -2.34 -5.46
N PHE A 147 9.31 -1.31 -4.77
CA PHE A 147 9.41 -1.26 -3.32
C PHE A 147 8.61 -0.07 -2.78
N LEU A 148 7.91 -0.31 -1.67
CA LEU A 148 7.23 0.74 -0.90
C LEU A 148 8.27 1.55 -0.09
N PRO A 149 7.95 2.79 0.31
CA PRO A 149 8.85 3.60 1.13
C PRO A 149 9.26 2.92 2.45
N GLN A 150 8.40 2.07 3.05
CA GLN A 150 8.68 1.35 4.29
C GLN A 150 9.92 0.43 4.20
N VAL A 151 10.29 0.01 2.99
CA VAL A 151 11.50 -0.80 2.77
C VAL A 151 12.77 -0.04 3.21
N TRP A 152 12.75 1.31 3.20
CA TRP A 152 13.85 2.13 3.70
C TRP A 152 14.11 1.95 5.20
N GLU A 153 13.17 1.46 5.97
CA GLU A 153 13.36 1.15 7.39
C GLU A 153 14.38 0.01 7.58
N GLN A 154 14.37 -0.95 6.67
CA GLN A 154 15.23 -2.13 6.69
C GLN A 154 16.50 -1.92 5.85
N ILE A 155 16.36 -1.29 4.67
CA ILE A 155 17.46 -1.09 3.72
C ILE A 155 17.80 0.40 3.64
N LYS A 156 18.79 0.83 4.43
CA LYS A 156 19.13 2.25 4.57
C LYS A 156 19.91 2.83 3.39
N LYS A 157 20.71 1.99 2.68
CA LYS A 157 21.61 2.44 1.62
C LYS A 157 20.93 2.37 0.24
N PRO A 158 20.92 3.45 -0.55
CA PRO A 158 20.33 3.48 -1.87
C PRO A 158 20.82 2.37 -2.82
N ALA A 159 22.12 2.09 -2.78
CA ALA A 159 22.71 1.04 -3.62
C ALA A 159 22.17 -0.36 -3.26
N ASP A 160 22.00 -0.66 -1.97
CA ASP A 160 21.43 -1.93 -1.53
C ASP A 160 19.94 -2.03 -1.85
N PHE A 161 19.20 -0.94 -1.67
CA PHE A 161 17.79 -0.83 -2.04
C PHE A 161 17.59 -1.13 -3.53
N LEU A 162 18.35 -0.44 -4.39
CA LEU A 162 18.25 -0.61 -5.83
C LEU A 162 18.66 -2.00 -6.28
N ARG A 163 19.72 -2.56 -5.69
CA ARG A 163 20.18 -3.92 -5.97
C ARG A 163 19.09 -4.96 -5.66
N GLN A 164 18.46 -4.87 -4.49
CA GLN A 164 17.37 -5.78 -4.12
C GLN A 164 16.13 -5.58 -4.98
N LEU A 165 15.81 -4.35 -5.36
CA LEU A 165 14.70 -4.06 -6.26
C LEU A 165 14.94 -4.67 -7.65
N LYS A 166 16.15 -4.59 -8.19
CA LYS A 166 16.53 -5.25 -9.44
C LYS A 166 16.39 -6.77 -9.34
N ARG A 167 16.89 -7.39 -8.27
CA ARG A 167 16.75 -8.82 -8.02
C ARG A 167 15.29 -9.25 -7.96
N LYS A 168 14.43 -8.45 -7.33
CA LYS A 168 12.97 -8.68 -7.29
C LYS A 168 12.35 -8.70 -8.69
N ALA A 169 12.86 -7.90 -9.63
CA ALA A 169 12.44 -7.91 -11.03
C ALA A 169 13.06 -9.07 -11.85
N GLY A 170 13.96 -9.83 -11.25
CA GLY A 170 14.71 -10.89 -11.94
C GLY A 170 15.85 -10.37 -12.81
N TRP A 171 16.35 -9.15 -12.55
CA TRP A 171 17.55 -8.61 -13.18
C TRP A 171 18.79 -8.91 -12.34
N ASN A 172 19.97 -8.90 -12.98
CA ASN A 172 21.23 -8.92 -12.25
C ASN A 172 21.54 -7.54 -11.63
N ASP A 173 22.49 -7.51 -10.70
CA ASP A 173 22.82 -6.32 -9.90
C ASP A 173 23.32 -5.13 -10.71
N VAL A 174 23.98 -5.41 -11.84
CA VAL A 174 24.57 -4.39 -12.73
C VAL A 174 23.66 -4.01 -13.91
N TYR A 175 22.46 -4.60 -13.97
CA TYR A 175 21.55 -4.33 -15.07
C TYR A 175 21.07 -2.87 -15.04
N TRP A 176 21.26 -2.19 -16.14
CA TRP A 176 20.69 -0.89 -16.45
C TRP A 176 20.54 -0.79 -17.97
N SER A 177 19.41 -0.33 -18.44
CA SER A 177 19.07 -0.26 -19.87
C SER A 177 18.67 1.17 -20.23
N PRO A 178 18.92 1.62 -21.47
CA PRO A 178 18.43 2.92 -21.96
C PRO A 178 16.90 3.04 -21.97
N THR A 179 16.19 1.90 -21.93
CA THR A 179 14.73 1.84 -21.90
C THR A 179 14.17 1.67 -20.48
N MET A 180 15.04 1.70 -19.46
CA MET A 180 14.62 1.63 -18.06
C MET A 180 13.69 2.80 -17.71
N SER A 181 12.48 2.50 -17.29
CA SER A 181 11.54 3.48 -16.77
C SER A 181 11.56 3.45 -15.25
N VAL A 182 11.71 4.63 -14.66
CA VAL A 182 11.69 4.83 -13.22
C VAL A 182 10.46 5.67 -12.87
N LYS A 183 9.66 5.17 -11.93
CA LYS A 183 8.59 5.97 -11.32
C LYS A 183 8.77 5.98 -9.82
N THR A 184 8.39 7.09 -9.19
CA THR A 184 8.41 7.26 -7.74
C THR A 184 7.02 7.57 -7.22
N PHE A 185 6.76 7.23 -5.98
CA PHE A 185 5.51 7.53 -5.29
C PHE A 185 5.73 7.68 -3.79
N THR A 186 4.82 8.36 -3.14
CA THR A 186 4.75 8.49 -1.68
C THR A 186 3.62 7.64 -1.12
N VAL A 187 3.61 7.47 0.19
CA VAL A 187 2.56 6.76 0.91
C VAL A 187 2.04 7.64 2.03
N SER A 188 0.72 7.77 2.12
CA SER A 188 0.02 8.32 3.28
C SER A 188 -0.55 7.14 4.07
N SER A 189 -0.20 7.00 5.34
CA SER A 189 -0.68 5.87 6.13
C SER A 189 -1.35 6.30 7.43
N ILE A 190 -2.23 5.43 7.90
CA ILE A 190 -2.83 5.50 9.23
C ILE A 190 -2.83 4.11 9.85
N LYS A 191 -2.51 4.06 11.14
CA LYS A 191 -2.52 2.84 11.93
C LYS A 191 -3.41 2.99 13.15
N GLY A 192 -4.19 1.98 13.46
CA GLY A 192 -5.06 1.96 14.63
C GLY A 192 -5.42 0.54 15.07
N ARG A 193 -5.90 0.40 16.30
CA ARG A 193 -6.44 -0.86 16.80
C ARG A 193 -7.78 -1.16 16.13
N TYR A 194 -8.15 -2.44 16.07
CA TYR A 194 -9.46 -2.87 15.56
C TYR A 194 -10.59 -2.31 16.43
N HIS A 195 -10.53 -2.49 17.74
CA HIS A 195 -11.48 -1.86 18.64
C HIS A 195 -11.15 -0.39 18.86
N PHE A 196 -12.15 0.46 18.82
CA PHE A 196 -12.05 1.77 19.40
C PHE A 196 -11.82 1.56 20.90
N SER A 197 -10.74 2.10 21.46
CA SER A 197 -10.64 2.28 22.90
C SER A 197 -11.80 3.19 23.27
N GLY A 198 -12.90 2.58 23.70
CA GLY A 198 -14.13 3.29 24.02
C GLY A 198 -13.88 4.32 25.11
N ILE A 199 -14.60 5.40 24.98
CA ILE A 199 -14.83 6.43 25.99
C ILE A 199 -15.20 5.79 27.33
#